data_90fccb5ada88e0e0bfd4a7c645d85665
#
_entry.id   90fccb5ada88e0e0bfd4a7c645d85665
#
_cell.length_a   1.000
_cell.length_b   1.000
_cell.length_c   1.000
_cell.angle_alpha   90.00
_cell.angle_beta   90.00
_cell.angle_gamma   90.00
#
_symmetry.space_group_name_H-M   'P 1'
#
loop_
_entity.id
_entity.type
_entity.pdbx_description
1 polymer ?
#
loop_
_entity_poly.entity_id
_entity_poly.type
_entity_poly.pdbx_seq_one_letter_code
_entity_poly.pdbx_strand_id
1 'polypeptide(L)'
;MDYMLADVWARYSRQNGREVRFQAGVDEHGNKIAAKAASQNQTPQEYVDQTHANFKKMIADLNISVTDFIRTTDAHHVAAVQYIWQKLVEAGYIYKGSYEGWYCQ
;
A
#
# COMPACT_ATOMS: atom_id res chain seq x y z
N MET A 1 3.78 -8.49 -11.71
CA MET A 1 2.83 -8.90 -12.78
C MET A 1 1.54 -8.08 -12.72
N ASP A 2 0.98 -7.86 -11.54
CA ASP A 2 -0.33 -7.21 -11.36
C ASP A 2 -0.39 -5.76 -11.88
N TYR A 3 0.63 -4.95 -11.66
CA TYR A 3 0.71 -3.58 -12.20
C TYR A 3 0.65 -3.54 -13.73
N MET A 4 1.29 -4.49 -14.41
CA MET A 4 1.29 -4.53 -15.89
C MET A 4 -0.10 -4.87 -16.44
N LEU A 5 -0.81 -5.83 -15.82
CA LEU A 5 -2.17 -6.18 -16.22
C LEU A 5 -3.14 -5.02 -15.99
N ALA A 6 -3.02 -4.35 -14.85
CA ALA A 6 -3.82 -3.16 -14.55
C ALA A 6 -3.50 -2.00 -15.52
N ASP A 7 -2.25 -1.83 -15.92
CA ASP A 7 -1.84 -0.81 -16.88
C ASP A 7 -2.43 -1.06 -18.29
N VAL A 8 -2.40 -2.30 -18.74
CA VAL A 8 -3.04 -2.67 -20.02
C VAL A 8 -4.52 -2.28 -20.00
N TRP A 9 -5.24 -2.60 -18.93
CA TRP A 9 -6.65 -2.26 -18.79
C TRP A 9 -6.88 -0.75 -18.69
N ALA A 10 -6.04 -0.04 -17.98
CA ALA A 10 -6.12 1.42 -17.86
C ALA A 10 -5.90 2.09 -19.23
N ARG A 11 -4.89 1.67 -19.99
CA ARG A 11 -4.61 2.17 -21.35
C ARG A 11 -5.73 1.86 -22.31
N TYR A 12 -6.21 0.63 -22.33
CA TYR A 12 -7.36 0.24 -23.14
C TYR A 12 -8.59 1.09 -22.85
N SER A 13 -8.89 1.31 -21.58
CA SER A 13 -10.05 2.12 -21.18
C SER A 13 -9.91 3.58 -21.62
N ARG A 14 -8.71 4.18 -21.48
CA ARG A 14 -8.44 5.54 -21.99
C ARG A 14 -8.56 5.65 -23.50
N GLN A 15 -8.09 4.65 -24.24
CA GLN A 15 -8.22 4.59 -25.69
C GLN A 15 -9.69 4.55 -26.14
N ASN A 16 -10.58 4.00 -25.30
CA ASN A 16 -12.02 3.99 -25.52
C ASN A 16 -12.74 5.24 -24.95
N GLY A 17 -12.01 6.32 -24.69
CA GLY A 17 -12.57 7.61 -24.25
C GLY A 17 -13.05 7.63 -22.79
N ARG A 18 -12.66 6.66 -21.97
CA ARG A 18 -13.02 6.64 -20.55
C ARG A 18 -12.01 7.43 -19.72
N GLU A 19 -12.51 8.19 -18.76
CA GLU A 19 -11.68 8.72 -17.70
C GLU A 19 -11.24 7.56 -16.78
N VAL A 20 -9.92 7.47 -16.52
CA VAL A 20 -9.35 6.38 -15.72
C VAL A 20 -8.44 6.94 -14.64
N ARG A 21 -8.80 6.68 -13.40
CA ARG A 21 -7.92 6.81 -12.25
C ARG A 21 -7.26 5.46 -11.99
N PHE A 22 -5.95 5.37 -12.19
CA PHE A 22 -5.16 4.17 -11.92
C PHE A 22 -4.31 4.40 -10.69
N GLN A 23 -4.79 3.94 -9.55
CA GLN A 23 -4.09 4.04 -8.28
C GLN A 23 -3.25 2.79 -8.02
N ALA A 24 -2.00 2.99 -7.64
CA ALA A 24 -1.10 1.97 -7.13
C ALA A 24 -0.66 2.33 -5.70
N GLY A 25 -0.01 1.42 -5.01
CA GLY A 25 0.50 1.71 -3.67
C GLY A 25 1.34 0.59 -3.10
N VAL A 26 1.91 0.86 -1.93
CA VAL A 26 2.71 -0.09 -1.16
C VAL A 26 2.19 -0.20 0.27
N ASP A 27 2.17 -1.44 0.78
CA ASP A 27 1.93 -1.71 2.19
C ASP A 27 3.27 -1.61 2.94
N GLU A 28 3.33 -0.71 3.92
CA GLU A 28 4.56 -0.33 4.60
C GLU A 28 4.55 -0.66 6.10
N HIS A 29 3.62 -1.51 6.55
CA HIS A 29 3.47 -1.91 7.94
C HIS A 29 3.72 -3.41 8.15
N GLY A 30 3.89 -3.77 9.43
CA GLY A 30 3.94 -5.16 9.89
C GLY A 30 5.33 -5.66 10.27
N ASN A 31 5.33 -6.81 10.95
CA ASN A 31 6.53 -7.42 11.55
C ASN A 31 7.61 -7.78 10.52
N LYS A 32 7.22 -8.14 9.29
CA LYS A 32 8.17 -8.47 8.22
C LYS A 32 9.01 -7.27 7.81
N ILE A 33 8.38 -6.08 7.73
CA ILE A 33 9.06 -4.81 7.45
C ILE A 33 10.04 -4.49 8.58
N ALA A 34 9.59 -4.54 9.84
CA ALA A 34 10.43 -4.28 10.99
C ALA A 34 11.64 -5.22 11.08
N ALA A 35 11.43 -6.53 10.89
CA ALA A 35 12.50 -7.52 10.89
C ALA A 35 13.51 -7.29 9.77
N LYS A 36 13.03 -6.95 8.56
CA LYS A 36 13.90 -6.68 7.42
C LYS A 36 14.72 -5.41 7.61
N ALA A 37 14.12 -4.35 8.11
CA ALA A 37 14.81 -3.10 8.46
C ALA A 37 15.92 -3.37 9.50
N ALA A 38 15.60 -4.07 10.58
CA ALA A 38 16.56 -4.44 11.62
C ALA A 38 17.74 -5.26 11.06
N SER A 39 17.48 -6.20 10.15
CA SER A 39 18.55 -7.00 9.50
C SER A 39 19.50 -6.17 8.63
N GLN A 40 19.11 -4.94 8.29
CA GLN A 40 19.91 -3.99 7.51
C GLN A 40 20.44 -2.82 8.35
N ASN A 41 20.27 -2.87 9.68
CA ASN A 41 20.61 -1.78 10.60
C ASN A 41 19.92 -0.45 10.25
N GLN A 42 18.66 -0.53 9.79
CA GLN A 42 17.84 0.61 9.42
C GLN A 42 16.62 0.70 10.34
N THR A 43 16.07 1.90 10.48
CA THR A 43 14.72 2.05 11.01
C THR A 43 13.67 1.55 10.01
N PRO A 44 12.47 1.13 10.47
CA PRO A 44 11.39 0.76 9.54
C PRO A 44 11.07 1.85 8.52
N GLN A 45 11.12 3.13 8.94
CA GLN A 45 10.84 4.26 8.04
C GLN A 45 11.91 4.39 6.94
N GLU A 46 13.18 4.34 7.27
CA GLU A 46 14.27 4.38 6.28
C GLU A 46 14.18 3.25 5.28
N TYR A 47 13.85 2.04 5.75
CA TYR A 47 13.68 0.88 4.89
C TYR A 47 12.51 1.04 3.90
N VAL A 48 11.34 1.50 4.36
CA VAL A 48 10.19 1.70 3.47
C VAL A 48 10.39 2.88 2.52
N ASP A 49 11.10 3.94 2.92
CA ASP A 49 11.46 5.05 2.04
C ASP A 49 12.34 4.60 0.89
N GLN A 50 13.35 3.77 1.16
CA GLN A 50 14.21 3.18 0.14
C GLN A 50 13.42 2.25 -0.79
N THR A 51 12.58 1.40 -0.21
CA THR A 51 11.73 0.46 -0.97
C THR A 51 10.76 1.22 -1.88
N HIS A 52 10.14 2.29 -1.38
CA HIS A 52 9.27 3.16 -2.15
C HIS A 52 9.99 3.78 -3.36
N ALA A 53 11.21 4.29 -3.15
CA ALA A 53 12.01 4.86 -4.25
C ALA A 53 12.28 3.80 -5.35
N ASN A 54 12.57 2.56 -4.97
CA ASN A 54 12.76 1.46 -5.91
C ASN A 54 11.47 1.12 -6.67
N PHE A 55 10.31 1.12 -6.01
CA PHE A 55 9.02 0.92 -6.67
C PHE A 55 8.71 2.03 -7.67
N LYS A 56 8.93 3.30 -7.31
CA LYS A 56 8.76 4.43 -8.23
C LYS A 56 9.65 4.29 -9.47
N LYS A 57 10.90 3.90 -9.26
CA LYS A 57 11.82 3.66 -10.38
C LYS A 57 11.32 2.55 -11.28
N MET A 58 10.90 1.42 -10.72
CA MET A 58 10.35 0.29 -11.49
C MET A 58 9.13 0.71 -12.32
N ILE A 59 8.20 1.47 -11.74
CA ILE A 59 7.00 1.98 -12.44
C ILE A 59 7.40 2.86 -13.62
N ALA A 60 8.40 3.72 -13.43
CA ALA A 60 8.92 4.59 -14.48
C ALA A 60 9.64 3.79 -15.60
N ASP A 61 10.53 2.87 -15.22
CA ASP A 61 11.30 2.03 -16.16
C ASP A 61 10.38 1.16 -17.02
N LEU A 62 9.27 0.68 -16.46
CA LEU A 62 8.25 -0.11 -17.15
C LEU A 62 7.18 0.74 -17.84
N ASN A 63 7.29 2.07 -17.78
CA ASN A 63 6.32 3.00 -18.36
C ASN A 63 4.86 2.70 -17.95
N ILE A 64 4.63 2.33 -16.69
CA ILE A 64 3.30 2.05 -16.14
C ILE A 64 2.57 3.36 -15.88
N SER A 65 1.35 3.50 -16.41
CA SER A 65 0.59 4.75 -16.45
C SER A 65 -0.23 5.03 -15.17
N VAL A 66 0.39 4.83 -14.01
CA VAL A 66 -0.20 5.13 -12.70
C VAL A 66 -0.48 6.63 -12.59
N THR A 67 -1.67 6.99 -12.13
CA THR A 67 -2.07 8.38 -11.88
C THR A 67 -1.86 8.80 -10.43
N ASP A 68 -1.98 7.85 -9.50
CA ASP A 68 -1.85 8.07 -8.07
C ASP A 68 -1.03 6.95 -7.43
N PHE A 69 -0.12 7.31 -6.54
CA PHE A 69 0.66 6.34 -5.78
C PHE A 69 0.51 6.62 -4.27
N ILE A 70 -0.04 5.63 -3.55
CA ILE A 70 -0.32 5.73 -2.12
C ILE A 70 0.70 4.92 -1.33
N ARG A 71 1.18 5.50 -0.24
CA ARG A 71 1.90 4.82 0.81
C ARG A 71 1.00 4.69 2.04
N THR A 72 0.97 3.54 2.67
CA THR A 72 0.18 3.37 3.90
C THR A 72 0.74 4.16 5.09
N THR A 73 1.98 4.69 4.99
CA THR A 73 2.60 5.62 5.93
C THR A 73 2.32 7.10 5.65
N ASP A 74 1.70 7.44 4.52
CA ASP A 74 1.36 8.83 4.21
C ASP A 74 0.37 9.40 5.23
N ALA A 75 0.60 10.64 5.66
CA ALA A 75 -0.21 11.29 6.70
C ALA A 75 -1.71 11.35 6.36
N HIS A 76 -2.05 11.59 5.09
CA HIS A 76 -3.45 11.61 4.65
C HIS A 76 -4.09 10.22 4.68
N HIS A 77 -3.32 9.15 4.38
CA HIS A 77 -3.78 7.76 4.50
C HIS A 77 -4.04 7.41 5.96
N VAL A 78 -3.08 7.72 6.86
CA VAL A 78 -3.22 7.48 8.30
C VAL A 78 -4.45 8.19 8.86
N ALA A 79 -4.66 9.46 8.51
CA ALA A 79 -5.82 10.23 8.95
C ALA A 79 -7.15 9.59 8.48
N ALA A 80 -7.22 9.15 7.21
CA ALA A 80 -8.39 8.49 6.67
C ALA A 80 -8.68 7.15 7.38
N VAL A 81 -7.65 6.34 7.62
CA VAL A 81 -7.78 5.07 8.34
C VAL A 81 -8.27 5.30 9.77
N GLN A 82 -7.69 6.27 10.50
CA GLN A 82 -8.11 6.61 11.86
C GLN A 82 -9.56 7.07 11.90
N TYR A 83 -9.98 7.89 10.94
CA TYR A 83 -11.37 8.34 10.85
C TYR A 83 -12.34 7.16 10.64
N ILE A 84 -12.06 6.29 9.67
CA ILE A 84 -12.90 5.11 9.42
C ILE A 84 -12.91 4.16 10.62
N TRP A 85 -11.75 3.92 11.22
CA TRP A 85 -11.65 3.10 12.44
C TRP A 85 -12.55 3.60 13.54
N GLN A 86 -12.51 4.91 13.83
CA GLN A 86 -13.35 5.52 14.85
C GLN A 86 -14.84 5.33 14.55
N LYS A 87 -15.25 5.51 13.30
CA LYS A 87 -16.64 5.27 12.87
C LYS A 87 -17.08 3.82 13.08
N LEU A 88 -16.20 2.86 12.81
CA LEU A 88 -16.50 1.44 13.02
C LEU A 88 -16.57 1.08 14.51
N VAL A 89 -15.73 1.68 15.35
CA VAL A 89 -15.82 1.54 16.82
C VAL A 89 -17.14 2.09 17.33
N GLU A 90 -17.50 3.32 16.95
CA GLU A 90 -18.78 3.97 17.34
C GLU A 90 -20.00 3.15 16.92
N ALA A 91 -19.93 2.50 15.77
CA ALA A 91 -21.00 1.64 15.25
C ALA A 91 -21.01 0.21 15.86
N GLY A 92 -20.06 -0.13 16.75
CA GLY A 92 -19.97 -1.43 17.41
C GLY A 92 -19.43 -2.57 16.54
N TYR A 93 -18.85 -2.28 15.37
CA TYR A 93 -18.28 -3.30 14.49
C TYR A 93 -16.88 -3.76 14.91
N ILE A 94 -16.20 -2.99 15.76
CA ILE A 94 -14.88 -3.33 16.27
C ILE A 94 -14.98 -3.63 17.76
N TYR A 95 -14.55 -4.81 18.15
CA TYR A 95 -14.50 -5.27 19.53
C TYR A 95 -13.23 -6.07 19.80
N LYS A 96 -12.83 -6.14 21.09
CA LYS A 96 -11.68 -6.94 21.51
C LYS A 96 -12.09 -8.41 21.63
N GLY A 97 -11.45 -9.27 20.84
CA GLY A 97 -11.63 -10.72 20.88
C GLY A 97 -10.33 -11.45 21.19
N SER A 98 -10.42 -12.76 21.39
CA SER A 98 -9.28 -13.66 21.50
C SER A 98 -9.30 -14.65 20.35
N TYR A 99 -8.14 -14.96 19.80
CA TYR A 99 -7.95 -16.03 18.82
C TYR A 99 -6.76 -16.87 19.23
N GLU A 100 -6.95 -18.20 19.22
CA GLU A 100 -5.90 -19.16 19.45
C GLU A 100 -5.74 -20.06 18.22
N GLY A 101 -4.49 -20.30 17.81
CA GLY A 101 -4.20 -21.13 16.65
C GLY A 101 -2.69 -21.35 16.50
N TRP A 102 -2.35 -22.25 15.59
CA TRP A 102 -0.95 -22.48 15.21
C TRP A 102 -0.47 -21.39 14.28
N TYR A 103 0.66 -20.77 14.61
CA TYR A 103 1.32 -19.75 13.78
C TYR A 103 2.62 -20.28 13.21
N CYS A 104 2.81 -20.11 11.90
CA CYS A 104 4.09 -20.30 11.26
C CYS A 104 4.82 -18.96 11.23
N GLN A 105 6.05 -18.92 11.76
CA GLN A 105 6.93 -17.74 11.71
C GLN A 105 7.69 -17.69 10.39
#